data_31e4608561558e1fd559940e429a74a2
#
_entry.id   31e4608561558e1fd559940e429a74a2
#
_cell.length_a   1.000
_cell.length_b   1.000
_cell.length_c   1.000
_cell.angle_alpha   90.00
_cell.angle_beta   90.00
_cell.angle_gamma   90.00
#
_symmetry.space_group_name_H-M   'P 1'
#
loop_
_entity.id
_entity.type
_entity.pdbx_description
1 polymer ?
#
loop_
_entity_poly.entity_id
_entity_poly.type
_entity_poly.pdbx_seq_one_letter_code
_entity_poly.pdbx_strand_id
1 'polypeptide(L)'
;MGYAERFASLPLKEEPLILGIESSCDETCAAVIRGRRLLSDAVLSSAAEQAKYGGVVPEIASRAHTDAIGTAVERALAEAGVAARELDAVAVTYGAGLLGALLVGLSFAKAYAFALGLPLIAVDHIRGHMAAAYLAEIGRAHV
;
A
#
# COMPACT_ATOMS: atom_id res chain seq x y z
N MET A 1 -13.63 21.27 -11.43
CA MET A 1 -12.37 20.52 -11.61
C MET A 1 -12.49 19.14 -10.97
N GLY A 2 -12.32 18.10 -11.74
CA GLY A 2 -12.39 16.72 -11.24
C GLY A 2 -11.19 16.36 -10.35
N TYR A 3 -11.33 15.25 -9.62
CA TYR A 3 -10.26 14.76 -8.75
C TYR A 3 -8.93 14.57 -9.49
N ALA A 4 -8.98 13.88 -10.64
CA ALA A 4 -7.76 13.63 -11.43
C ALA A 4 -7.11 14.91 -11.94
N GLU A 5 -7.92 15.87 -12.36
CA GLU A 5 -7.41 17.16 -12.88
C GLU A 5 -6.72 17.98 -11.81
N ARG A 6 -7.17 17.90 -10.57
CA ARG A 6 -6.54 18.62 -9.45
C ARG A 6 -5.07 18.25 -9.27
N PHE A 7 -4.70 17.02 -9.60
CA PHE A 7 -3.35 16.51 -9.34
C PHE A 7 -2.50 16.32 -10.58
N ALA A 8 -3.08 16.48 -11.78
CA ALA A 8 -2.38 16.22 -13.04
C ALA A 8 -1.11 17.06 -13.23
N SER A 9 -1.07 18.24 -12.70
CA SER A 9 0.06 19.16 -12.84
C SER A 9 0.77 19.50 -11.53
N LEU A 10 0.39 18.86 -10.41
CA LEU A 10 1.01 19.12 -9.12
C LEU A 10 2.31 18.33 -8.98
N PRO A 11 3.46 18.98 -8.81
CA PRO A 11 4.67 18.27 -8.48
C PRO A 11 4.57 17.74 -7.05
N LEU A 12 5.05 16.51 -6.83
CA LEU A 12 5.26 16.01 -5.48
C LEU A 12 6.42 16.77 -4.84
N LYS A 13 6.41 16.85 -3.52
CA LYS A 13 7.55 17.35 -2.76
C LYS A 13 8.78 16.55 -3.08
N GLU A 14 9.97 17.08 -2.83
CA GLU A 14 11.24 16.39 -3.04
C GLU A 14 11.31 15.09 -2.22
N GLU A 15 10.80 15.11 -0.98
CA GLU A 15 10.67 13.93 -0.12
C GLU A 15 9.22 13.73 0.32
N PRO A 16 8.35 13.25 -0.58
CA PRO A 16 6.94 13.09 -0.26
C PRO A 16 6.71 11.99 0.78
N LEU A 17 5.72 12.19 1.62
CA LEU A 17 5.23 11.20 2.57
C LEU A 17 4.13 10.39 1.91
N ILE A 18 4.38 9.12 1.63
CA ILE A 18 3.49 8.27 0.84
C ILE A 18 3.08 7.04 1.64
N LEU A 19 1.77 6.76 1.65
CA LEU A 19 1.22 5.50 2.12
C LEU A 19 1.14 4.54 0.95
N GLY A 20 1.81 3.41 1.03
CA GLY A 20 1.73 2.34 0.04
C GLY A 20 0.83 1.19 0.51
N ILE A 21 0.03 0.65 -0.39
CA ILE A 21 -0.90 -0.45 -0.12
C ILE A 21 -0.69 -1.56 -1.15
N GLU A 22 -0.53 -2.79 -0.66
CA GLU A 22 -0.31 -3.97 -1.49
C GLU A 22 -1.21 -5.11 -1.02
N SER A 23 -2.06 -5.64 -1.91
CA SER A 23 -2.98 -6.74 -1.63
C SER A 23 -3.07 -7.74 -2.77
N SER A 24 -1.97 -7.96 -3.48
CA SER A 24 -2.00 -8.74 -4.73
C SER A 24 -2.18 -10.25 -4.55
N CYS A 25 -1.88 -10.81 -3.39
CA CYS A 25 -2.01 -12.26 -3.15
C CYS A 25 -2.55 -12.56 -1.75
N ASP A 26 -1.73 -13.12 -0.86
CA ASP A 26 -2.15 -13.59 0.46
C ASP A 26 -1.72 -12.70 1.62
N GLU A 27 -0.96 -11.67 1.36
CA GLU A 27 -0.54 -10.69 2.35
C GLU A 27 -1.21 -9.36 2.12
N THR A 28 -1.68 -8.74 3.21
CA THR A 28 -2.19 -7.37 3.22
C THR A 28 -1.10 -6.49 3.80
N CYS A 29 -0.54 -5.63 2.98
CA CYS A 29 0.59 -4.81 3.37
C CYS A 29 0.25 -3.32 3.27
N ALA A 30 0.73 -2.57 4.26
CA ALA A 30 0.73 -1.12 4.21
C ALA A 30 2.09 -0.62 4.71
N ALA A 31 2.63 0.36 4.03
CA ALA A 31 3.93 0.92 4.39
C ALA A 31 3.89 2.43 4.24
N VAL A 32 4.70 3.11 5.02
CA VAL A 32 4.87 4.57 4.90
C VAL A 32 6.32 4.85 4.53
N ILE A 33 6.50 5.63 3.49
CA ILE A 33 7.82 6.09 3.06
C ILE A 33 7.87 7.62 3.06
N ARG A 34 9.06 8.16 3.30
CA ARG A 34 9.36 9.58 3.09
C ARG A 34 10.50 9.65 2.09
N GLY A 35 10.19 10.11 0.88
CA GLY A 35 11.16 10.05 -0.21
C GLY A 35 11.57 8.61 -0.48
N ARG A 36 12.83 8.27 -0.23
CA ARG A 36 13.37 6.91 -0.40
C ARG A 36 13.59 6.19 0.93
N ARG A 37 13.09 6.73 2.04
CA ARG A 37 13.21 6.12 3.36
C ARG A 37 11.95 5.35 3.72
N LEU A 38 12.11 4.09 4.09
CA LEU A 38 11.02 3.30 4.65
C LEU A 38 10.85 3.67 6.13
N LEU A 39 9.68 4.22 6.48
CA LEU A 39 9.35 4.60 7.85
C LEU A 39 8.62 3.49 8.60
N SER A 40 7.81 2.71 7.91
CA SER A 40 7.09 1.59 8.50
C SER A 40 6.72 0.56 7.45
N ASP A 41 6.47 -0.66 7.90
CA ASP A 41 6.06 -1.77 7.04
C ASP A 41 5.19 -2.73 7.88
N ALA A 42 3.89 -2.70 7.64
CA ALA A 42 2.93 -3.55 8.33
C ALA A 42 2.44 -4.64 7.38
N VAL A 43 2.63 -5.90 7.76
CA VAL A 43 2.26 -7.06 6.96
C VAL A 43 1.32 -7.95 7.77
N LEU A 44 0.13 -8.22 7.21
CA LEU A 44 -0.84 -9.15 7.78
C LEU A 44 -1.05 -10.28 6.78
N SER A 45 -0.73 -11.51 7.18
CA SER A 45 -0.77 -12.66 6.28
C SER A 45 -1.94 -13.58 6.58
N SER A 46 -2.59 -14.09 5.52
CA SER A 46 -3.57 -15.16 5.59
C SER A 46 -2.98 -16.54 5.20
N ALA A 47 -1.67 -16.63 5.06
CA ALA A 47 -1.00 -17.84 4.59
C ALA A 47 -1.30 -19.07 5.47
N ALA A 48 -1.31 -18.89 6.79
CA ALA A 48 -1.60 -20.00 7.72
C ALA A 48 -3.02 -20.55 7.55
N GLU A 49 -4.00 -19.68 7.33
CA GLU A 49 -5.38 -20.09 7.06
C GLU A 49 -5.51 -20.81 5.73
N GLN A 50 -4.88 -20.29 4.70
CA GLN A 50 -4.92 -20.85 3.36
C GLN A 50 -4.13 -22.16 3.24
N ALA A 51 -3.13 -22.38 4.07
CA ALA A 51 -2.34 -23.60 4.11
C ALA A 51 -3.22 -24.86 4.33
N LYS A 52 -4.35 -24.72 5.02
CA LYS A 52 -5.33 -25.80 5.22
C LYS A 52 -5.89 -26.35 3.90
N TYR A 53 -5.83 -25.57 2.85
CA TYR A 53 -6.33 -25.90 1.51
C TYR A 53 -5.20 -26.23 0.54
N GLY A 54 -3.96 -26.32 1.01
CA GLY A 54 -2.81 -26.63 0.18
C GLY A 54 -2.23 -25.45 -0.60
N GLY A 55 -2.69 -24.23 -0.34
CA GLY A 55 -2.21 -23.04 -1.03
C GLY A 55 -3.24 -21.92 -1.06
N VAL A 56 -3.00 -20.91 -1.90
CA VAL A 56 -3.84 -19.73 -1.98
C VAL A 56 -5.21 -20.07 -2.56
N VAL A 57 -6.27 -19.70 -1.84
CA VAL A 57 -7.66 -19.74 -2.28
C VAL A 57 -8.12 -18.31 -2.52
N PRO A 58 -8.39 -17.88 -3.76
CA PRO A 58 -8.66 -16.48 -4.08
C PRO A 58 -9.77 -15.82 -3.25
N GLU A 59 -10.86 -16.53 -2.98
CA GLU A 59 -11.96 -16.00 -2.17
C GLU A 59 -11.53 -15.77 -0.72
N ILE A 60 -10.75 -16.68 -0.14
CA ILE A 60 -10.24 -16.56 1.22
C ILE A 60 -9.26 -15.39 1.30
N ALA A 61 -8.38 -15.26 0.31
CA ALA A 61 -7.46 -14.15 0.23
C ALA A 61 -8.20 -12.80 0.17
N SER A 62 -9.22 -12.68 -0.68
CA SER A 62 -10.01 -11.44 -0.81
C SER A 62 -10.69 -11.05 0.50
N ARG A 63 -11.29 -12.01 1.21
CA ARG A 63 -11.93 -11.76 2.50
C ARG A 63 -10.92 -11.34 3.56
N ALA A 64 -9.76 -12.00 3.60
CA ALA A 64 -8.70 -11.67 4.53
C ALA A 64 -8.19 -10.24 4.32
N HIS A 65 -8.04 -9.80 3.07
CA HIS A 65 -7.67 -8.41 2.76
C HIS A 65 -8.72 -7.42 3.25
N THR A 66 -9.99 -7.71 3.03
CA THR A 66 -11.09 -6.84 3.47
C THR A 66 -11.06 -6.65 4.98
N ASP A 67 -10.81 -7.71 5.73
CA ASP A 67 -10.76 -7.65 7.19
C ASP A 67 -9.49 -6.97 7.72
N ALA A 68 -8.39 -7.09 7.01
CA ALA A 68 -7.07 -6.68 7.49
C ALA A 68 -6.62 -5.29 7.04
N ILE A 69 -7.17 -4.77 5.94
CA ILE A 69 -6.60 -3.58 5.30
C ILE A 69 -6.63 -2.32 6.18
N GLY A 70 -7.72 -2.10 6.89
CA GLY A 70 -7.82 -0.97 7.82
C GLY A 70 -6.78 -1.06 8.94
N THR A 71 -6.63 -2.25 9.52
CA THR A 71 -5.64 -2.50 10.57
C THR A 71 -4.21 -2.33 10.05
N ALA A 72 -3.91 -2.81 8.85
CA ALA A 72 -2.59 -2.65 8.24
C ALA A 72 -2.24 -1.17 8.07
N VAL A 73 -3.17 -0.38 7.56
CA VAL A 73 -2.97 1.07 7.37
C VAL A 73 -2.78 1.79 8.71
N GLU A 74 -3.64 1.52 9.69
CA GLU A 74 -3.51 2.12 11.02
C GLU A 74 -2.17 1.78 11.66
N ARG A 75 -1.75 0.54 11.57
CA ARG A 75 -0.47 0.07 12.10
C ARG A 75 0.70 0.76 11.41
N ALA A 76 0.67 0.86 10.09
CA ALA A 76 1.72 1.51 9.32
C ALA A 76 1.88 2.99 9.71
N LEU A 77 0.77 3.71 9.84
CA LEU A 77 0.79 5.11 10.27
C LEU A 77 1.32 5.26 11.70
N ALA A 78 0.86 4.40 12.62
CA ALA A 78 1.30 4.44 14.02
C ALA A 78 2.81 4.15 14.15
N GLU A 79 3.30 3.12 13.47
CA GLU A 79 4.73 2.76 13.48
C GLU A 79 5.60 3.85 12.84
N ALA A 80 5.10 4.52 11.83
CA ALA A 80 5.79 5.65 11.20
C ALA A 80 5.75 6.92 12.05
N GLY A 81 4.84 6.98 13.02
CA GLY A 81 4.65 8.17 13.85
C GLY A 81 4.03 9.34 13.10
N VAL A 82 3.21 9.06 12.09
CA VAL A 82 2.57 10.10 11.27
C VAL A 82 1.05 9.97 11.31
N ALA A 83 0.38 11.11 11.14
CA ALA A 83 -1.06 11.15 11.00
C ALA A 83 -1.43 11.08 9.51
N ALA A 84 -2.63 10.56 9.21
CA ALA A 84 -3.11 10.45 7.84
C ALA A 84 -3.10 11.80 7.11
N ARG A 85 -3.43 12.88 7.80
CA ARG A 85 -3.45 14.23 7.22
C ARG A 85 -2.08 14.74 6.79
N GLU A 86 -1.01 14.10 7.25
CA GLU A 86 0.36 14.49 6.88
C GLU A 86 0.80 13.85 5.57
N LEU A 87 0.06 12.86 5.07
CA LEU A 87 0.39 12.18 3.82
C LEU A 87 0.30 13.11 2.61
N ASP A 88 1.21 12.93 1.66
CA ASP A 88 1.24 13.66 0.41
C ASP A 88 0.61 12.89 -0.75
N ALA A 89 0.59 11.57 -0.67
CA ALA A 89 0.00 10.70 -1.69
C ALA A 89 -0.31 9.32 -1.13
N VAL A 90 -1.16 8.58 -1.85
CA VAL A 90 -1.41 7.16 -1.61
C VAL A 90 -0.99 6.38 -2.86
N ALA A 91 -0.21 5.34 -2.68
CA ALA A 91 0.20 4.44 -3.75
C ALA A 91 -0.45 3.06 -3.54
N VAL A 92 -0.85 2.40 -4.60
CA VAL A 92 -1.49 1.09 -4.52
C VAL A 92 -1.11 0.20 -5.70
N THR A 93 -0.90 -1.08 -5.43
CA THR A 93 -0.68 -2.08 -6.47
C THR A 93 -1.99 -2.35 -7.22
N TYR A 94 -1.95 -2.19 -8.56
CA TYR A 94 -3.11 -2.45 -9.42
C TYR A 94 -2.98 -3.72 -10.28
N GLY A 95 -1.83 -4.31 -10.37
CA GLY A 95 -1.47 -5.53 -11.11
C GLY A 95 0.02 -5.84 -10.89
N ALA A 96 0.53 -7.00 -11.17
CA ALA A 96 -0.17 -8.25 -11.38
C ALA A 96 -0.57 -8.88 -10.05
N GLY A 97 -1.58 -9.73 -10.05
CA GLY A 97 -2.03 -10.42 -8.83
C GLY A 97 -3.43 -11.00 -9.00
N LEU A 98 -3.97 -11.50 -7.89
CA LEU A 98 -5.33 -12.04 -7.87
C LEU A 98 -6.34 -10.89 -7.99
N LEU A 99 -7.25 -10.98 -8.94
CA LEU A 99 -8.19 -9.90 -9.24
C LEU A 99 -8.99 -9.44 -8.02
N GLY A 100 -9.63 -10.36 -7.31
CA GLY A 100 -10.42 -10.03 -6.13
C GLY A 100 -9.60 -9.40 -5.02
N ALA A 101 -8.39 -9.90 -4.79
CA ALA A 101 -7.48 -9.35 -3.82
C ALA A 101 -7.02 -7.94 -4.19
N LEU A 102 -6.61 -7.74 -5.44
CA LEU A 102 -6.23 -6.42 -5.95
C LEU A 102 -7.34 -5.39 -5.81
N LEU A 103 -8.60 -5.79 -6.08
CA LEU A 103 -9.75 -4.90 -5.97
C LEU A 103 -9.96 -4.39 -4.55
N VAL A 104 -9.66 -5.18 -3.53
CA VAL A 104 -9.77 -4.74 -2.12
C VAL A 104 -8.81 -3.58 -1.86
N GLY A 105 -7.54 -3.75 -2.18
CA GLY A 105 -6.54 -2.69 -1.98
C GLY A 105 -6.83 -1.45 -2.82
N LEU A 106 -7.17 -1.65 -4.08
CA LEU A 106 -7.47 -0.55 -4.99
C LEU A 106 -8.69 0.24 -4.55
N SER A 107 -9.77 -0.43 -4.16
CA SER A 107 -11.00 0.23 -3.69
C SER A 107 -10.75 1.01 -2.40
N PHE A 108 -10.04 0.42 -1.45
CA PHE A 108 -9.67 1.09 -0.21
C PHE A 108 -8.82 2.33 -0.49
N ALA A 109 -7.77 2.18 -1.31
CA ALA A 109 -6.85 3.27 -1.62
C ALA A 109 -7.55 4.43 -2.32
N LYS A 110 -8.46 4.14 -3.26
CA LYS A 110 -9.27 5.16 -3.93
C LYS A 110 -10.11 5.96 -2.95
N ALA A 111 -10.85 5.26 -2.09
CA ALA A 111 -11.70 5.92 -1.09
C ALA A 111 -10.87 6.72 -0.09
N TYR A 112 -9.76 6.16 0.36
CA TYR A 112 -8.86 6.80 1.33
C TYR A 112 -8.24 8.07 0.76
N ALA A 113 -7.68 7.99 -0.45
CA ALA A 113 -7.08 9.13 -1.12
C ALA A 113 -8.11 10.21 -1.42
N PHE A 114 -9.30 9.82 -1.88
CA PHE A 114 -10.39 10.74 -2.14
C PHE A 114 -10.82 11.48 -0.88
N ALA A 115 -11.01 10.76 0.23
CA ALA A 115 -11.42 11.34 1.50
C ALA A 115 -10.41 12.35 2.05
N LEU A 116 -9.11 12.10 1.84
CA LEU A 116 -8.04 12.98 2.29
C LEU A 116 -7.68 14.07 1.27
N GLY A 117 -8.25 14.02 0.08
CA GLY A 117 -7.92 14.94 -0.99
C GLY A 117 -6.50 14.77 -1.55
N LEU A 118 -6.01 13.52 -1.59
CA LEU A 118 -4.65 13.18 -2.00
C LEU A 118 -4.62 12.54 -3.39
N PRO A 119 -3.50 12.70 -4.13
CA PRO A 119 -3.29 11.96 -5.37
C PRO A 119 -3.15 10.46 -5.09
N LEU A 120 -3.64 9.64 -6.02
CA LEU A 120 -3.50 8.20 -6.01
C LEU A 120 -2.51 7.78 -7.09
N ILE A 121 -1.51 7.00 -6.70
CA ILE A 121 -0.47 6.51 -7.59
C ILE A 121 -0.69 5.01 -7.81
N ALA A 122 -0.92 4.61 -9.05
CA ALA A 122 -1.05 3.20 -9.42
C ALA A 122 0.34 2.60 -9.66
N VAL A 123 0.62 1.46 -9.03
CA VAL A 123 1.93 0.80 -9.09
C VAL A 123 1.76 -0.62 -9.61
N ASP A 124 2.56 -1.00 -10.60
CA ASP A 124 2.67 -2.38 -11.05
C ASP A 124 3.45 -3.20 -10.02
N HIS A 125 2.97 -4.40 -9.70
CA HIS A 125 3.56 -5.28 -8.69
C HIS A 125 5.04 -5.58 -8.97
N ILE A 126 5.37 -5.90 -10.20
CA ILE A 126 6.76 -6.24 -10.59
C ILE A 126 7.66 -5.02 -10.53
N ARG A 127 7.18 -3.87 -11.00
CA ARG A 127 7.93 -2.61 -10.88
C ARG A 127 8.14 -2.23 -9.42
N GLY A 128 7.17 -2.50 -8.56
CA GLY A 128 7.30 -2.31 -7.13
C GLY A 128 8.45 -3.12 -6.54
N HIS A 129 8.56 -4.39 -6.90
CA HIS A 129 9.67 -5.24 -6.48
C HIS A 129 11.03 -4.71 -6.95
N MET A 130 11.11 -4.28 -8.20
CA MET A 130 12.35 -3.69 -8.76
C MET A 130 12.73 -2.41 -8.01
N ALA A 131 11.75 -1.56 -7.74
CA ALA A 131 11.98 -0.29 -7.05
C ALA A 131 12.37 -0.45 -5.57
N ALA A 132 11.97 -1.55 -4.93
CA ALA A 132 12.27 -1.81 -3.52
C ALA A 132 13.78 -1.79 -3.23
N ALA A 133 14.62 -2.15 -4.21
CA ALA A 133 16.07 -2.10 -4.08
C ALA A 133 16.62 -0.69 -3.86
N TYR A 134 15.85 0.33 -4.19
CA TYR A 134 16.26 1.74 -4.03
C TYR A 134 15.78 2.37 -2.72
N LEU A 135 15.02 1.63 -1.91
CA LEU A 135 14.59 2.14 -0.62
C LEU A 135 15.70 2.00 0.41
N ALA A 136 15.83 3.03 1.25
CA ALA A 136 16.68 2.98 2.43
C ALA A 136 15.83 2.64 3.64
N GLU A 137 16.17 1.59 4.37
CA GLU A 137 15.49 1.21 5.60
C GLU A 137 16.02 2.03 6.78
N ILE A 138 15.15 2.29 7.76
CA ILE A 138 15.53 3.00 8.96
C ILE A 138 16.53 2.17 9.77
N GLY A 139 17.65 2.80 10.15
CA GLY A 139 18.66 2.19 11.00
C GLY A 139 19.35 0.97 10.39
N ARG A 140 19.22 0.78 9.09
CA ARG A 140 19.78 -0.37 8.40
C ARG A 140 20.44 0.07 7.11
N ALA A 141 21.68 -0.35 6.94
CA ALA A 141 22.39 -0.16 5.69
C ALA A 141 21.94 -1.22 4.69
N HIS A 142 21.71 -0.81 3.46
CA HIS A 142 21.45 -1.75 2.39
C HIS A 142 22.73 -2.44 1.95
N VAL A 143 22.60 -3.66 1.71
CA VAL A 143 23.67 -4.50 1.23
C VAL A 143 23.50 -4.74 -0.25
#